data_6ecaf5265950a12635d9fb19f2f4dc4a
#
_entry.id   6ecaf5265950a12635d9fb19f2f4dc4a
#
_cell.length_a   1.000
_cell.length_b   1.000
_cell.length_c   1.000
_cell.angle_alpha   90.00
_cell.angle_beta   90.00
_cell.angle_gamma   90.00
#
_symmetry.space_group_name_H-M   'P 1'
#
loop_
_entity.id
_entity.type
_entity.pdbx_description
1 polymer ?
#
loop_
_entity_poly.entity_id
_entity_poly.type
_entity_poly.pdbx_seq_one_letter_code
_entity_poly.pdbx_strand_id
1 'polypeptide(L)'
;GGRASGGGGGGTRPPGPRSGTGRRLWGEVELRPLRLGAGGLLTPKEAERRVLVLENPAVRGQSRITQSLYAGLQLILPGEIAPCHRHAASALRFVIEGTGGYTAVEGERTIMHPGDFILTPSWTYHDHGNPGDTPVIWLDGLDVPIVNLFDTTFAEGYPGEDAQPPPPPDGDPLAPHGPRRP
;
A
#
# COMPACT_ATOMS: atom_id res chain seq x y z
N GLY A 1 54.55 -47.45 -3.58
CA GLY A 1 53.51 -46.82 -2.74
C GLY A 1 53.35 -45.38 -3.11
N GLY A 2 52.53 -45.07 -4.10
CA GLY A 2 52.21 -43.69 -4.47
C GLY A 2 50.85 -43.34 -3.92
N ARG A 3 50.79 -42.33 -3.06
CA ARG A 3 49.52 -41.68 -2.61
C ARG A 3 49.11 -40.65 -3.63
N ALA A 4 47.97 -40.84 -4.26
CA ALA A 4 47.32 -39.81 -5.06
C ALA A 4 46.59 -38.84 -4.08
N SER A 5 47.03 -37.58 -4.06
CA SER A 5 46.34 -36.49 -3.39
C SER A 5 45.19 -36.01 -4.27
N GLY A 6 43.95 -36.36 -3.88
CA GLY A 6 42.74 -35.81 -4.52
C GLY A 6 42.60 -34.34 -4.18
N GLY A 7 42.84 -33.47 -5.16
CA GLY A 7 42.49 -32.06 -5.07
C GLY A 7 40.99 -31.86 -5.14
N GLY A 8 40.36 -31.58 -3.99
CA GLY A 8 38.98 -31.13 -3.95
C GLY A 8 38.85 -29.75 -4.56
N GLY A 9 38.44 -29.67 -5.82
CA GLY A 9 38.04 -28.42 -6.44
C GLY A 9 36.80 -27.89 -5.76
N GLY A 10 36.97 -26.93 -4.83
CA GLY A 10 35.87 -26.14 -4.27
C GLY A 10 35.26 -25.27 -5.35
N GLY A 11 34.34 -25.81 -6.11
CA GLY A 11 33.55 -25.04 -7.06
C GLY A 11 32.76 -23.98 -6.30
N THR A 12 33.20 -22.74 -6.37
CA THR A 12 32.43 -21.62 -5.90
C THR A 12 31.14 -21.56 -6.71
N ARG A 13 30.04 -21.87 -6.07
CA ARG A 13 28.70 -21.73 -6.68
C ARG A 13 28.60 -20.32 -7.24
N PRO A 14 28.21 -20.11 -8.53
CA PRO A 14 28.04 -18.78 -9.06
C PRO A 14 27.07 -17.98 -8.19
N PRO A 15 27.32 -16.69 -7.96
CA PRO A 15 26.43 -15.88 -7.18
C PRO A 15 25.03 -15.91 -7.82
N GLY A 16 24.02 -16.28 -7.03
CA GLY A 16 22.63 -16.27 -7.48
C GLY A 16 22.18 -14.87 -7.91
N PRO A 17 21.03 -14.75 -8.57
CA PRO A 17 20.52 -13.45 -9.01
C PRO A 17 20.44 -12.50 -7.81
N ARG A 18 21.01 -11.32 -7.96
CA ARG A 18 21.00 -10.28 -6.92
C ARG A 18 19.92 -9.26 -7.25
N SER A 19 19.07 -8.93 -6.26
CA SER A 19 18.17 -7.78 -6.37
C SER A 19 19.00 -6.50 -6.57
N GLY A 20 18.57 -5.62 -7.46
CA GLY A 20 19.14 -4.27 -7.60
C GLY A 20 18.86 -3.38 -6.39
N THR A 21 17.99 -3.83 -5.45
CA THR A 21 17.63 -3.10 -4.24
C THR A 21 18.45 -3.57 -3.04
N GLY A 22 18.98 -2.63 -2.27
CA GLY A 22 19.68 -2.88 -1.00
C GLY A 22 18.70 -3.14 0.16
N ARG A 23 19.21 -3.70 1.26
CA ARG A 23 18.45 -3.76 2.54
C ARG A 23 18.37 -2.38 3.15
N ARG A 24 17.18 -2.00 3.63
CA ARG A 24 16.95 -0.75 4.37
C ARG A 24 16.01 -1.02 5.55
N LEU A 25 16.31 -0.40 6.68
CA LEU A 25 15.39 -0.26 7.81
C LEU A 25 14.87 1.18 7.84
N TRP A 26 13.60 1.34 8.08
CA TRP A 26 12.95 2.61 8.36
C TRP A 26 12.43 2.55 9.81
N GLY A 27 13.06 3.31 10.69
CA GLY A 27 12.70 3.34 12.11
C GLY A 27 11.46 4.21 12.36
N GLU A 28 10.56 3.76 13.23
CA GLU A 28 9.37 4.51 13.61
C GLU A 28 9.74 5.87 14.23
N VAL A 29 10.81 5.93 15.03
CA VAL A 29 11.31 7.17 15.63
C VAL A 29 11.70 8.22 14.58
N GLU A 30 12.22 7.80 13.43
CA GLU A 30 12.59 8.69 12.32
C GLU A 30 11.37 9.10 11.49
N LEU A 31 10.45 8.17 11.24
CA LEU A 31 9.35 8.36 10.30
C LEU A 31 8.13 9.05 10.90
N ARG A 32 7.83 8.80 12.17
CA ARG A 32 6.62 9.34 12.82
C ARG A 32 6.56 10.87 12.81
N PRO A 33 7.64 11.61 13.15
CA PRO A 33 7.64 13.07 13.08
C PRO A 33 7.43 13.61 11.66
N LEU A 34 7.98 12.94 10.65
CA LEU A 34 7.80 13.34 9.24
C LEU A 34 6.36 13.16 8.78
N ARG A 35 5.71 12.06 9.16
CA ARG A 35 4.30 11.79 8.83
C ARG A 35 3.37 12.82 9.46
N LEU A 36 3.51 13.06 10.77
CA LEU A 36 2.68 14.02 11.49
C LEU A 36 2.92 15.46 11.01
N GLY A 37 4.17 15.82 10.70
CA GLY A 37 4.52 17.10 10.10
C GLY A 37 3.85 17.32 8.75
N ALA A 38 3.79 16.30 7.90
CA ALA A 38 3.08 16.36 6.61
C ALA A 38 1.57 16.63 6.78
N GLY A 39 0.97 16.18 7.90
CA GLY A 39 -0.43 16.43 8.22
C GLY A 39 -0.80 17.90 8.32
N GLY A 40 0.14 18.75 8.76
CA GLY A 40 -0.08 20.20 8.86
C GLY A 40 0.20 20.98 7.57
N LEU A 41 0.73 20.33 6.54
CA LEU A 41 1.16 21.01 5.30
C LEU A 41 0.14 20.89 4.15
N LEU A 42 -0.50 19.72 4.01
CA LEU A 42 -1.39 19.42 2.89
C LEU A 42 -2.58 18.59 3.37
N THR A 43 -3.75 18.84 2.81
CA THR A 43 -4.92 17.97 2.98
C THR A 43 -4.81 16.72 2.09
N PRO A 44 -5.54 15.62 2.38
CA PRO A 44 -5.58 14.44 1.50
C PRO A 44 -6.03 14.77 0.08
N LYS A 45 -6.93 15.74 -0.08
CA LYS A 45 -7.47 16.17 -1.39
C LYS A 45 -6.44 16.94 -2.21
N GLU A 46 -5.66 17.83 -1.59
CA GLU A 46 -4.59 18.59 -2.26
C GLU A 46 -3.41 17.71 -2.67
N ALA A 47 -3.12 16.67 -1.89
CA ALA A 47 -2.04 15.73 -2.16
C ALA A 47 -2.48 14.51 -2.98
N GLU A 48 -3.76 14.47 -3.47
CA GLU A 48 -4.45 13.27 -3.94
C GLU A 48 -4.48 12.15 -2.89
N ARG A 49 -3.43 12.02 -2.13
CA ARG A 49 -3.26 11.21 -0.90
C ARG A 49 -2.00 11.68 -0.19
N ARG A 50 -2.08 11.86 1.11
CA ARG A 50 -0.93 12.24 1.92
C ARG A 50 -0.11 11.01 2.30
N VAL A 51 0.86 10.67 1.44
CA VAL A 51 1.70 9.47 1.58
C VAL A 51 3.18 9.86 1.68
N LEU A 52 3.86 9.35 2.69
CA LEU A 52 5.32 9.36 2.77
C LEU A 52 5.86 8.14 2.04
N VAL A 53 6.42 8.33 0.85
CA VAL A 53 6.97 7.25 0.04
C VAL A 53 8.25 6.70 0.67
N LEU A 54 8.31 5.38 0.84
CA LEU A 54 9.49 4.67 1.31
C LEU A 54 10.35 4.26 0.11
N GLU A 55 11.17 5.16 -0.36
CA GLU A 55 12.02 4.87 -1.51
C GLU A 55 13.31 4.16 -1.09
N ASN A 56 13.65 3.06 -1.79
CA ASN A 56 14.91 2.36 -1.55
C ASN A 56 16.08 3.18 -2.10
N PRO A 57 17.11 3.48 -1.29
CA PRO A 57 18.24 4.30 -1.71
C PRO A 57 19.03 3.78 -2.93
N ALA A 58 18.95 2.47 -3.22
CA ALA A 58 19.60 1.86 -4.37
C ALA A 58 18.86 2.09 -5.70
N VAL A 59 17.62 2.59 -5.64
CA VAL A 59 16.77 2.87 -6.81
C VAL A 59 16.11 4.25 -6.72
N ARG A 60 16.90 5.25 -6.37
CA ARG A 60 16.44 6.64 -6.19
C ARG A 60 15.74 7.19 -7.43
N GLY A 61 14.71 8.00 -7.21
CA GLY A 61 13.89 8.62 -8.25
C GLY A 61 12.87 7.67 -8.87
N GLN A 62 12.72 6.45 -8.34
CA GLN A 62 11.82 5.44 -8.90
C GLN A 62 10.59 5.17 -8.02
N SER A 63 10.47 5.83 -6.87
CA SER A 63 9.35 5.72 -5.93
C SER A 63 8.96 4.27 -5.61
N ARG A 64 9.96 3.40 -5.37
CA ARG A 64 9.74 1.97 -5.08
C ARG A 64 10.66 1.44 -4.00
N ILE A 65 10.19 0.44 -3.27
CA ILE A 65 10.95 -0.21 -2.19
C ILE A 65 11.76 -1.42 -2.67
N THR A 66 11.23 -2.13 -3.67
CA THR A 66 11.88 -3.23 -4.38
C THR A 66 11.70 -3.08 -5.88
N GLN A 67 12.20 -4.01 -6.67
CA GLN A 67 11.97 -4.02 -8.13
C GLN A 67 10.48 -4.19 -8.50
N SER A 68 9.69 -4.81 -7.63
CA SER A 68 8.29 -5.19 -7.88
C SER A 68 7.28 -4.50 -6.98
N LEU A 69 7.72 -3.80 -5.93
CA LEU A 69 6.82 -3.23 -4.92
C LEU A 69 7.10 -1.75 -4.67
N TYR A 70 6.03 -1.01 -4.61
CA TYR A 70 5.93 0.30 -3.98
C TYR A 70 5.59 0.12 -2.50
N ALA A 71 6.06 1.01 -1.64
CA ALA A 71 5.59 1.13 -0.26
C ALA A 71 5.53 2.60 0.16
N GLY A 72 4.52 2.93 0.95
CA GLY A 72 4.34 4.27 1.50
C GLY A 72 3.59 4.24 2.82
N LEU A 73 3.79 5.27 3.62
CA LEU A 73 3.07 5.45 4.87
C LEU A 73 2.01 6.52 4.67
N GLN A 74 0.75 6.13 4.74
CA GLN A 74 -0.37 7.05 4.62
C GLN A 74 -0.82 7.51 6.01
N LEU A 75 -1.17 8.79 6.11
CA LEU A 75 -1.74 9.43 7.29
C LEU A 75 -3.09 10.03 6.94
N ILE A 76 -4.09 9.75 7.77
CA ILE A 76 -5.39 10.41 7.73
C ILE A 76 -5.72 10.98 9.11
N LEU A 77 -6.00 12.28 9.16
CA LEU A 77 -6.35 12.98 10.40
C LEU A 77 -7.84 12.84 10.71
N PRO A 78 -8.26 13.12 11.96
CA PRO A 78 -9.67 13.18 12.33
C PRO A 78 -10.51 14.03 11.37
N GLY A 79 -11.65 13.49 10.92
CA GLY A 79 -12.58 14.13 9.99
C GLY A 79 -12.17 14.13 8.51
N GLU A 80 -10.99 13.63 8.16
CA GLU A 80 -10.54 13.59 6.77
C GLU A 80 -11.09 12.38 6.00
N ILE A 81 -11.24 12.58 4.69
CA ILE A 81 -11.57 11.54 3.70
C ILE A 81 -10.54 11.61 2.59
N ALA A 82 -9.93 10.48 2.25
CA ALA A 82 -9.16 10.29 1.03
C ALA A 82 -10.12 9.87 -0.08
N PRO A 83 -10.22 10.63 -1.19
CA PRO A 83 -11.25 10.45 -2.20
C PRO A 83 -11.27 9.06 -2.83
N CYS A 84 -12.48 8.61 -3.15
CA CYS A 84 -12.74 7.33 -3.79
C CYS A 84 -12.19 7.29 -5.20
N HIS A 85 -11.51 6.21 -5.51
CA HIS A 85 -10.90 5.97 -6.82
C HIS A 85 -10.65 4.46 -7.00
N ARG A 86 -10.22 4.07 -8.19
CA ARG A 86 -9.70 2.74 -8.49
C ARG A 86 -8.45 2.82 -9.34
N HIS A 87 -7.62 1.80 -9.27
CA HIS A 87 -6.40 1.70 -10.08
C HIS A 87 -6.06 0.25 -10.42
N ALA A 88 -5.25 0.07 -11.47
CA ALA A 88 -4.86 -1.23 -11.97
C ALA A 88 -3.99 -2.01 -10.96
N ALA A 89 -3.17 -1.33 -10.17
CA ALA A 89 -2.37 -1.98 -9.13
C ALA A 89 -3.27 -2.53 -8.01
N SER A 90 -2.90 -3.70 -7.49
CA SER A 90 -3.44 -4.20 -6.22
C SER A 90 -2.75 -3.53 -5.04
N ALA A 91 -3.45 -3.36 -3.94
CA ALA A 91 -2.92 -2.75 -2.73
C ALA A 91 -3.16 -3.62 -1.49
N LEU A 92 -2.20 -3.58 -0.59
CA LEU A 92 -2.35 -4.05 0.78
C LEU A 92 -2.16 -2.89 1.75
N ARG A 93 -2.81 -2.96 2.90
CA ARG A 93 -2.64 -2.00 4.01
C ARG A 93 -2.34 -2.73 5.28
N PHE A 94 -1.27 -2.34 5.94
CA PHE A 94 -0.95 -2.80 7.29
C PHE A 94 -1.11 -1.64 8.26
N VAL A 95 -2.10 -1.72 9.16
CA VAL A 95 -2.42 -0.65 10.10
C VAL A 95 -1.38 -0.59 11.21
N ILE A 96 -0.75 0.58 11.39
CA ILE A 96 0.34 0.78 12.36
C ILE A 96 -0.16 1.49 13.61
N GLU A 97 -0.94 2.57 13.44
CA GLU A 97 -1.34 3.45 14.56
C GLU A 97 -2.77 3.99 14.33
N GLY A 98 -3.49 4.21 15.42
CA GLY A 98 -4.82 4.82 15.42
C GLY A 98 -5.95 3.80 15.35
N THR A 99 -7.15 4.26 15.71
CA THR A 99 -8.39 3.47 15.69
C THR A 99 -9.53 4.32 15.15
N GLY A 100 -10.57 3.66 14.60
CA GLY A 100 -11.79 4.34 14.11
C GLY A 100 -11.72 4.81 12.65
N GLY A 101 -10.56 4.81 12.02
CA GLY A 101 -10.47 4.96 10.57
C GLY A 101 -11.03 3.74 9.85
N TYR A 102 -11.39 3.92 8.59
CA TYR A 102 -11.91 2.84 7.76
C TYR A 102 -11.28 2.82 6.37
N THR A 103 -11.33 1.66 5.76
CA THR A 103 -11.20 1.46 4.31
C THR A 103 -12.53 0.93 3.79
N ALA A 104 -13.08 1.53 2.74
CA ALA A 104 -14.21 1.00 2.00
C ALA A 104 -13.73 0.45 0.67
N VAL A 105 -14.13 -0.77 0.31
CA VAL A 105 -13.85 -1.43 -0.97
C VAL A 105 -15.17 -1.88 -1.57
N GLU A 106 -15.50 -1.39 -2.77
CA GLU A 106 -16.78 -1.67 -3.44
C GLU A 106 -18.01 -1.42 -2.54
N GLY A 107 -17.92 -0.40 -1.67
CA GLY A 107 -18.96 -0.04 -0.71
C GLY A 107 -18.88 -0.79 0.64
N GLU A 108 -18.13 -1.87 0.73
CA GLU A 108 -17.91 -2.58 2.00
C GLU A 108 -16.89 -1.84 2.86
N ARG A 109 -17.34 -1.39 4.03
CA ARG A 109 -16.53 -0.60 4.95
C ARG A 109 -15.95 -1.47 6.06
N THR A 110 -14.62 -1.53 6.13
CA THR A 110 -13.87 -2.20 7.19
C THR A 110 -13.27 -1.16 8.13
N ILE A 111 -13.59 -1.25 9.43
CA ILE A 111 -12.94 -0.41 10.46
C ILE A 111 -11.55 -0.95 10.72
N MET A 112 -10.57 -0.03 10.75
CA MET A 112 -9.16 -0.35 10.88
C MET A 112 -8.70 -0.32 12.32
N HIS A 113 -7.94 -1.36 12.73
CA HIS A 113 -7.26 -1.44 14.03
C HIS A 113 -5.78 -1.74 13.85
N PRO A 114 -4.90 -1.31 14.75
CA PRO A 114 -3.48 -1.63 14.69
C PRO A 114 -3.24 -3.15 14.58
N GLY A 115 -2.42 -3.55 13.61
CA GLY A 115 -2.14 -4.93 13.28
C GLY A 115 -3.02 -5.55 12.19
N ASP A 116 -4.09 -4.87 11.78
CA ASP A 116 -4.93 -5.33 10.67
C ASP A 116 -4.17 -5.31 9.34
N PHE A 117 -4.48 -6.31 8.51
CA PHE A 117 -3.96 -6.44 7.16
C PHE A 117 -5.13 -6.49 6.17
N ILE A 118 -5.31 -5.40 5.41
CA ILE A 118 -6.45 -5.19 4.53
C ILE A 118 -6.00 -5.21 3.07
N LEU A 119 -6.74 -5.92 2.22
CA LEU A 119 -6.46 -6.02 0.79
C LEU A 119 -7.45 -5.21 -0.01
N THR A 120 -6.94 -4.53 -1.04
CA THR A 120 -7.74 -3.90 -2.10
C THR A 120 -7.33 -4.54 -3.41
N PRO A 121 -8.19 -5.39 -3.99
CA PRO A 121 -7.92 -6.01 -5.28
C PRO A 121 -7.77 -4.98 -6.40
N SER A 122 -7.06 -5.37 -7.46
CA SER A 122 -6.96 -4.58 -8.69
C SER A 122 -8.32 -4.12 -9.19
N TRP A 123 -8.41 -2.88 -9.60
CA TRP A 123 -9.57 -2.27 -10.27
C TRP A 123 -10.86 -2.21 -9.43
N THR A 124 -10.79 -2.30 -8.10
CA THR A 124 -11.92 -2.07 -7.20
C THR A 124 -11.95 -0.62 -6.72
N TYR A 125 -13.13 -0.01 -6.67
CA TYR A 125 -13.29 1.30 -6.05
C TYR A 125 -13.03 1.22 -4.57
N HIS A 126 -12.23 2.16 -4.06
CA HIS A 126 -11.91 2.23 -2.63
C HIS A 126 -11.72 3.67 -2.19
N ASP A 127 -12.10 3.93 -0.95
CA ASP A 127 -11.88 5.18 -0.23
C ASP A 127 -11.47 4.90 1.22
N HIS A 128 -10.99 5.95 1.88
CA HIS A 128 -10.59 5.88 3.27
C HIS A 128 -11.13 7.10 4.01
N GLY A 129 -11.53 6.91 5.26
CA GLY A 129 -11.94 8.02 6.10
C GLY A 129 -11.57 7.79 7.54
N ASN A 130 -11.50 8.87 8.28
CA ASN A 130 -11.25 8.83 9.72
C ASN A 130 -12.31 9.65 10.47
N PRO A 131 -13.45 9.03 10.80
CA PRO A 131 -14.47 9.66 11.65
C PRO A 131 -14.10 9.68 13.15
N GLY A 132 -12.96 9.07 13.52
CA GLY A 132 -12.45 9.06 14.89
C GLY A 132 -11.81 10.37 15.31
N ASP A 133 -11.23 10.38 16.49
CA ASP A 133 -10.61 11.54 17.15
C ASP A 133 -9.07 11.51 17.17
N THR A 134 -8.48 10.44 16.70
CA THR A 134 -7.03 10.25 16.63
C THR A 134 -6.56 10.02 15.20
N PRO A 135 -5.33 10.44 14.84
CA PRO A 135 -4.75 10.13 13.53
C PRO A 135 -4.67 8.62 13.30
N VAL A 136 -4.91 8.18 12.07
CA VAL A 136 -4.72 6.79 11.65
C VAL A 136 -3.60 6.71 10.63
N ILE A 137 -2.70 5.75 10.82
CA ILE A 137 -1.51 5.56 10.00
C ILE A 137 -1.42 4.09 9.60
N TRP A 138 -1.17 3.86 8.32
CA TRP A 138 -0.91 2.52 7.79
C TRP A 138 0.20 2.51 6.76
N LEU A 139 0.80 1.35 6.57
CA LEU A 139 1.70 1.06 5.47
C LEU A 139 0.87 0.59 4.28
N ASP A 140 0.98 1.30 3.16
CA ASP A 140 0.53 0.82 1.86
C ASP A 140 1.65 0.04 1.18
N GLY A 141 1.31 -1.10 0.60
CA GLY A 141 2.16 -1.85 -0.33
C GLY A 141 1.39 -2.08 -1.62
N LEU A 142 1.97 -1.72 -2.76
CA LEU A 142 1.33 -1.86 -4.07
C LEU A 142 2.29 -2.52 -5.08
N ASP A 143 1.72 -3.26 -6.03
CA ASP A 143 2.45 -3.86 -7.15
C ASP A 143 2.62 -2.91 -8.35
N VAL A 144 2.55 -1.59 -8.11
CA VAL A 144 2.73 -0.54 -9.14
C VAL A 144 3.93 -0.79 -10.06
N PRO A 145 5.13 -1.16 -9.58
CA PRO A 145 6.24 -1.40 -10.48
C PRO A 145 6.03 -2.58 -11.45
N ILE A 146 5.19 -3.57 -11.06
CA ILE A 146 4.83 -4.69 -11.95
C ILE A 146 3.87 -4.23 -13.02
N VAL A 147 2.81 -3.50 -12.64
CA VAL A 147 1.83 -2.95 -13.60
C VAL A 147 2.50 -1.99 -14.57
N ASN A 148 3.45 -1.17 -14.10
CA ASN A 148 4.25 -0.27 -14.94
C ASN A 148 5.12 -1.03 -15.94
N LEU A 149 5.68 -2.17 -15.53
CA LEU A 149 6.51 -3.00 -16.42
C LEU A 149 5.73 -3.50 -17.64
N PHE A 150 4.42 -3.69 -17.51
CA PHE A 150 3.53 -4.14 -18.57
C PHE A 150 2.79 -3.01 -19.28
N ASP A 151 3.12 -1.74 -19.00
CA ASP A 151 2.43 -0.55 -19.53
C ASP A 151 0.90 -0.57 -19.30
N THR A 152 0.48 -1.16 -18.18
CA THR A 152 -0.94 -1.35 -17.83
C THR A 152 -1.38 -0.46 -16.65
N THR A 153 -0.62 0.57 -16.33
CA THR A 153 -0.94 1.51 -15.25
C THR A 153 -2.00 2.49 -15.70
N PHE A 154 -3.14 2.46 -15.02
CA PHE A 154 -4.21 3.45 -15.17
C PHE A 154 -5.01 3.56 -13.88
N ALA A 155 -5.67 4.70 -13.70
CA ALA A 155 -6.49 5.00 -12.55
C ALA A 155 -7.73 5.78 -12.98
N GLU A 156 -8.78 5.72 -12.18
CA GLU A 156 -10.04 6.41 -12.42
C GLU A 156 -10.63 6.90 -11.10
N GLY A 157 -11.05 8.16 -11.08
CA GLY A 157 -11.82 8.73 -9.97
C GLY A 157 -13.24 8.15 -9.91
N TYR A 158 -13.83 8.14 -8.73
CA TYR A 158 -15.20 7.72 -8.54
C TYR A 158 -16.15 8.78 -9.15
N PRO A 159 -17.17 8.39 -9.91
CA PRO A 159 -18.07 9.34 -10.58
C PRO A 159 -19.08 10.00 -9.64
N GLY A 160 -19.09 9.67 -8.37
CA GLY A 160 -19.95 10.22 -7.33
C GLY A 160 -19.24 11.22 -6.43
N GLU A 161 -19.63 11.23 -5.17
CA GLU A 161 -19.00 12.02 -4.10
C GLU A 161 -17.62 11.45 -3.70
N ASP A 162 -16.91 12.16 -2.80
CA ASP A 162 -15.56 11.77 -2.37
C ASP A 162 -15.51 10.38 -1.70
N ALA A 163 -16.62 9.87 -1.17
CA ALA A 163 -16.72 8.54 -0.55
C ALA A 163 -17.85 7.71 -1.16
N GLN A 164 -17.69 6.38 -1.13
CA GLN A 164 -18.75 5.45 -1.53
C GLN A 164 -19.90 5.49 -0.51
N PRO A 165 -21.16 5.40 -0.95
CA PRO A 165 -22.27 5.24 -0.03
C PRO A 165 -22.08 3.92 0.77
N PRO A 166 -22.48 3.89 2.06
CA PRO A 166 -22.47 2.65 2.82
C PRO A 166 -23.39 1.63 2.15
N PRO A 167 -23.09 0.32 2.23
CA PRO A 167 -23.97 -0.70 1.73
C PRO A 167 -25.34 -0.61 2.41
N PRO A 168 -26.43 -0.98 1.72
CA PRO A 168 -27.75 -1.01 2.33
C PRO A 168 -27.76 -1.89 3.59
N PRO A 169 -28.55 -1.55 4.62
CA PRO A 169 -28.55 -2.24 5.91
C PRO A 169 -28.84 -3.75 5.84
N ASP A 170 -29.51 -4.18 4.79
CA ASP A 170 -29.91 -5.58 4.56
C ASP A 170 -28.98 -6.31 3.57
N GLY A 171 -27.88 -5.66 3.16
CA GLY A 171 -26.88 -6.29 2.31
C GLY A 171 -26.08 -7.32 3.10
N ASP A 172 -26.19 -8.60 2.72
CA ASP A 172 -25.30 -9.65 3.22
C ASP A 172 -23.85 -9.26 2.82
N PRO A 173 -22.96 -8.93 3.79
CA PRO A 173 -21.58 -8.57 3.47
C PRO A 173 -20.79 -9.71 2.82
N LEU A 174 -21.36 -10.92 2.85
CA LEU A 174 -20.83 -12.12 2.18
C LEU A 174 -21.59 -12.46 0.91
N ALA A 175 -22.60 -11.66 0.50
CA ALA A 175 -23.25 -11.88 -0.78
C ALA A 175 -22.18 -11.76 -1.87
N PRO A 176 -21.89 -12.83 -2.62
CA PRO A 176 -20.94 -12.75 -3.73
C PRO A 176 -21.43 -11.66 -4.66
N HIS A 177 -20.55 -10.75 -5.05
CA HIS A 177 -20.86 -9.69 -6.01
C HIS A 177 -21.45 -10.34 -7.26
N GLY A 178 -22.77 -10.39 -7.30
CA GLY A 178 -23.49 -10.90 -8.45
C GLY A 178 -23.05 -10.14 -9.71
N PRO A 179 -23.08 -10.77 -10.91
CA PRO A 179 -22.65 -10.10 -12.12
C PRO A 179 -23.44 -8.80 -12.27
N ARG A 180 -22.74 -7.67 -12.24
CA ARG A 180 -23.34 -6.38 -12.59
C ARG A 180 -23.86 -6.54 -14.01
N ARG A 181 -25.17 -6.46 -14.16
CA ARG A 181 -25.79 -6.50 -15.49
C ARG A 181 -25.29 -5.29 -16.28
N PRO A 182 -24.99 -5.45 -17.56
CA PRO A 182 -24.60 -4.38 -18.46
C PRO A 182 -25.67 -3.30 -18.56
#